data_9870ff7455ffea45b11fedb6de4c95eb
#
_entry.id   9870ff7455ffea45b11fedb6de4c95eb
#
_cell.length_a   1.000
_cell.length_b   1.000
_cell.length_c   1.000
_cell.angle_alpha   90.00
_cell.angle_beta   90.00
_cell.angle_gamma   90.00
#
_symmetry.space_group_name_H-M   'P 1'
#
loop_
_entity.id
_entity.type
_entity.pdbx_description
1 polymer ?
#
loop_
_entity_poly.entity_id
_entity_poly.type
_entity_poly.pdbx_seq_one_letter_code
_entity_poly.pdbx_strand_id
1 'polypeptide(L)'
;MIEAQDVRKTYRIGKVEVPALRGVSLSVGKGEFVTIVGPSGSGKSTLFYILGGLTHADTGRVLIDGVNFTELSDSERTKLRRTKIGFVFQKFNLLPTLTAEGNIEIARDISGQKEGATGRERIHRITELLGIDQRLQHRPAEMSGGEQQRVALARALVNQPAIVLADEPTGNLDTQNSEIVLTMLRRSNQELGQTVLMITHNPEAAAHGDRVIHMRDGAIVPAEQDPQWAFVQH
;
A
#
# COMPACT_ATOMS: atom_id res chain seq x y z
N MET A 1 -10.19 10.25 4.90
CA MET A 1 -9.00 9.49 5.32
C MET A 1 -7.77 9.86 4.49
N ILE A 2 -7.76 9.68 3.16
CA ILE A 2 -6.81 10.34 2.24
C ILE A 2 -7.55 11.39 1.43
N GLU A 3 -6.92 12.54 1.24
CA GLU A 3 -7.34 13.56 0.30
C GLU A 3 -6.11 14.05 -0.45
N ALA A 4 -6.12 13.94 -1.77
CA ALA A 4 -5.15 14.53 -2.67
C ALA A 4 -5.84 15.59 -3.52
N GLN A 5 -5.26 16.78 -3.61
CA GLN A 5 -5.83 17.93 -4.32
C GLN A 5 -4.79 18.51 -5.27
N ASP A 6 -5.07 18.48 -6.58
CA ASP A 6 -4.24 19.00 -7.67
C ASP A 6 -2.75 18.63 -7.55
N VAL A 7 -2.48 17.36 -7.22
CA VAL A 7 -1.12 16.87 -7.00
C VAL A 7 -0.37 16.76 -8.33
N ARG A 8 0.77 17.46 -8.43
CA ARG A 8 1.62 17.49 -9.61
C ARG A 8 3.02 17.01 -9.27
N LYS A 9 3.64 16.31 -10.21
CA LYS A 9 5.03 15.86 -10.11
C LYS A 9 5.69 15.79 -11.47
N THR A 10 6.85 16.42 -11.60
CA THR A 10 7.70 16.36 -12.79
C THR A 10 9.08 15.87 -12.42
N TYR A 11 9.58 14.87 -13.11
CA TYR A 11 10.96 14.41 -12.97
C TYR A 11 11.84 15.03 -14.05
N ARG A 12 13.09 15.34 -13.69
CA ARG A 12 14.11 15.79 -14.63
C ARG A 12 15.09 14.68 -14.93
N ILE A 13 15.20 14.28 -16.18
CA ILE A 13 16.17 13.30 -16.67
C ILE A 13 17.10 14.04 -17.62
N GLY A 14 18.25 14.49 -17.11
CA GLY A 14 19.15 15.39 -17.83
C GLY A 14 18.45 16.73 -18.14
N LYS A 15 18.22 17.03 -19.42
CA LYS A 15 17.52 18.25 -19.87
C LYS A 15 16.04 18.04 -20.16
N VAL A 16 15.54 16.81 -20.04
CA VAL A 16 14.14 16.47 -20.36
C VAL A 16 13.30 16.51 -19.09
N GLU A 17 12.18 17.21 -19.15
CA GLU A 17 11.16 17.21 -18.11
C GLU A 17 10.09 16.16 -18.45
N VAL A 18 9.82 15.26 -17.49
CA VAL A 18 8.82 14.21 -17.61
C VAL A 18 7.74 14.44 -16.56
N PRO A 19 6.57 15.00 -16.95
CA PRO A 19 5.47 15.19 -16.02
C PRO A 19 4.83 13.85 -15.68
N ALA A 20 5.07 13.36 -14.48
CA ALA A 20 4.56 12.08 -13.99
C ALA A 20 3.14 12.20 -13.41
N LEU A 21 2.79 13.35 -12.78
CA LEU A 21 1.43 13.67 -12.34
C LEU A 21 1.04 15.08 -12.84
N ARG A 22 -0.18 15.19 -13.35
CA ARG A 22 -0.68 16.39 -14.05
C ARG A 22 -1.91 17.02 -13.37
N GLY A 23 -1.95 16.98 -12.01
CA GLY A 23 -3.07 17.54 -11.25
C GLY A 23 -4.04 16.47 -10.79
N VAL A 24 -3.51 15.44 -10.12
CA VAL A 24 -4.31 14.35 -9.59
C VAL A 24 -5.07 14.81 -8.35
N SER A 25 -6.40 14.61 -8.36
CA SER A 25 -7.26 14.80 -7.19
C SER A 25 -8.06 13.54 -6.93
N LEU A 26 -7.98 13.03 -5.67
CA LEU A 26 -8.75 11.86 -5.24
C LEU A 26 -9.02 11.93 -3.73
N SER A 27 -10.03 11.19 -3.31
CA SER A 27 -10.29 10.95 -1.89
C SER A 27 -10.48 9.47 -1.63
N VAL A 28 -10.06 8.99 -0.45
CA VAL A 28 -10.32 7.63 0.05
C VAL A 28 -10.94 7.75 1.43
N GLY A 29 -12.10 7.17 1.60
CA GLY A 29 -12.82 7.12 2.87
C GLY A 29 -12.16 6.21 3.90
N LYS A 30 -12.52 6.38 5.17
CA LYS A 30 -12.07 5.46 6.23
C LYS A 30 -12.72 4.09 6.04
N GLY A 31 -11.92 3.03 6.08
CA GLY A 31 -12.40 1.65 5.86
C GLY A 31 -12.71 1.32 4.40
N GLU A 32 -12.48 2.24 3.46
CA GLU A 32 -12.65 1.98 2.04
C GLU A 32 -11.46 1.21 1.47
N PHE A 33 -11.72 0.27 0.58
CA PHE A 33 -10.70 -0.40 -0.22
C PHE A 33 -10.77 0.16 -1.66
N VAL A 34 -9.83 1.03 -2.00
CA VAL A 34 -9.74 1.64 -3.34
C VAL A 34 -8.63 1.00 -4.14
N THR A 35 -8.91 0.69 -5.40
CA THR A 35 -7.87 0.25 -6.36
C THR A 35 -7.61 1.35 -7.39
N ILE A 36 -6.33 1.54 -7.74
CA ILE A 36 -5.91 2.42 -8.83
C ILE A 36 -5.32 1.56 -9.93
N VAL A 37 -5.88 1.68 -11.11
CA VAL A 37 -5.49 0.91 -12.30
C VAL A 37 -5.02 1.83 -13.43
N GLY A 38 -4.37 1.25 -14.42
CA GLY A 38 -3.92 1.95 -15.61
C GLY A 38 -2.64 1.35 -16.20
N PRO A 39 -2.25 1.73 -17.42
CA PRO A 39 -1.06 1.20 -18.09
C PRO A 39 0.24 1.55 -17.34
N SER A 40 1.32 0.84 -17.71
CA SER A 40 2.66 1.19 -17.24
C SER A 40 2.99 2.65 -17.64
N GLY A 41 3.63 3.38 -16.74
CA GLY A 41 3.95 4.79 -16.97
C GLY A 41 2.79 5.79 -16.74
N SER A 42 1.60 5.34 -16.35
CA SER A 42 0.46 6.24 -16.10
C SER A 42 0.59 7.12 -14.84
N GLY A 43 1.65 6.97 -14.04
CA GLY A 43 1.90 7.77 -12.84
C GLY A 43 1.49 7.11 -11.52
N LYS A 44 0.94 5.88 -11.51
CA LYS A 44 0.46 5.18 -10.30
C LYS A 44 1.51 5.07 -9.20
N SER A 45 2.71 4.58 -9.52
CA SER A 45 3.79 4.45 -8.53
C SER A 45 4.27 5.80 -8.02
N THR A 46 4.28 6.85 -8.86
CA THR A 46 4.59 8.22 -8.41
C THR A 46 3.55 8.72 -7.42
N LEU A 47 2.27 8.53 -7.72
CA LEU A 47 1.18 8.86 -6.80
C LEU A 47 1.29 8.09 -5.49
N PHE A 48 1.51 6.77 -5.57
CA PHE A 48 1.74 5.91 -4.41
C PHE A 48 2.87 6.42 -3.51
N TYR A 49 4.02 6.79 -4.09
CA TYR A 49 5.16 7.29 -3.31
C TYR A 49 4.89 8.66 -2.68
N ILE A 50 4.11 9.51 -3.34
CA ILE A 50 3.70 10.80 -2.76
C ILE A 50 2.70 10.58 -1.63
N LEU A 51 1.67 9.76 -1.81
CA LEU A 51 0.71 9.41 -0.76
C LEU A 51 1.40 8.70 0.42
N GLY A 52 2.41 7.89 0.12
CA GLY A 52 3.24 7.23 1.12
C GLY A 52 4.26 8.14 1.82
N GLY A 53 4.39 9.41 1.41
CA GLY A 53 5.40 10.32 1.93
C GLY A 53 6.85 9.88 1.64
N LEU A 54 7.06 9.05 0.61
CA LEU A 54 8.37 8.59 0.14
C LEU A 54 9.01 9.56 -0.85
N THR A 55 8.21 10.38 -1.51
CA THR A 55 8.64 11.48 -2.37
C THR A 55 7.73 12.69 -2.20
N HIS A 56 8.20 13.86 -2.64
CA HIS A 56 7.45 15.12 -2.55
C HIS A 56 6.67 15.36 -3.83
N ALA A 57 5.45 15.89 -3.69
CA ALA A 57 4.78 16.57 -4.78
C ALA A 57 5.48 17.89 -5.09
N ASP A 58 5.46 18.34 -6.34
CA ASP A 58 5.97 19.66 -6.70
C ASP A 58 4.95 20.74 -6.35
N THR A 59 3.65 20.43 -6.53
CA THR A 59 2.52 21.27 -6.14
C THR A 59 1.34 20.40 -5.72
N GLY A 60 0.33 21.01 -5.12
CA GLY A 60 -0.87 20.34 -4.63
C GLY A 60 -0.78 20.00 -3.15
N ARG A 61 -1.82 19.35 -2.65
CA ARG A 61 -1.97 19.06 -1.21
C ARG A 61 -2.32 17.60 -1.01
N VAL A 62 -1.72 16.98 0.01
CA VAL A 62 -2.03 15.61 0.44
C VAL A 62 -2.31 15.61 1.94
N LEU A 63 -3.52 15.19 2.32
CA LEU A 63 -3.89 14.96 3.71
C LEU A 63 -4.03 13.45 3.95
N ILE A 64 -3.51 12.99 5.08
CA ILE A 64 -3.68 11.62 5.56
C ILE A 64 -4.13 11.69 7.01
N ASP A 65 -5.29 11.13 7.29
CA ASP A 65 -5.91 11.16 8.62
C ASP A 65 -6.01 12.60 9.19
N GLY A 66 -6.34 13.57 8.31
CA GLY A 66 -6.45 14.99 8.64
C GLY A 66 -5.13 15.76 8.72
N VAL A 67 -3.99 15.09 8.59
CA VAL A 67 -2.66 15.73 8.64
C VAL A 67 -2.17 16.05 7.23
N ASN A 68 -1.76 17.30 7.02
CA ASN A 68 -1.22 17.75 5.73
C ASN A 68 0.24 17.30 5.54
N PHE A 69 0.46 16.26 4.73
CA PHE A 69 1.78 15.70 4.46
C PHE A 69 2.68 16.60 3.63
N THR A 70 2.10 17.50 2.84
CA THR A 70 2.89 18.38 1.95
C THR A 70 3.57 19.52 2.69
N GLU A 71 3.09 19.88 3.87
CA GLU A 71 3.64 20.96 4.71
C GLU A 71 4.65 20.46 5.75
N LEU A 72 4.79 19.14 5.92
CA LEU A 72 5.66 18.56 6.93
C LEU A 72 7.13 18.58 6.52
N SER A 73 7.99 18.80 7.50
CA SER A 73 9.42 18.50 7.39
C SER A 73 9.66 17.00 7.16
N ASP A 74 10.83 16.65 6.64
CA ASP A 74 11.21 15.24 6.41
C ASP A 74 11.18 14.39 7.68
N SER A 75 11.54 14.98 8.82
CA SER A 75 11.49 14.32 10.13
C SER A 75 10.06 13.99 10.55
N GLU A 76 9.15 14.98 10.47
CA GLU A 76 7.73 14.81 10.80
C GLU A 76 7.06 13.81 9.85
N ARG A 77 7.34 13.91 8.55
CA ARG A 77 6.84 12.98 7.54
C ARG A 77 7.31 11.55 7.82
N THR A 78 8.59 11.38 8.19
CA THR A 78 9.13 10.06 8.58
C THR A 78 8.44 9.52 9.82
N LYS A 79 8.15 10.36 10.82
CA LYS A 79 7.41 9.96 12.03
C LYS A 79 5.98 9.52 11.69
N LEU A 80 5.26 10.27 10.87
CA LEU A 80 3.90 9.90 10.47
C LEU A 80 3.88 8.64 9.61
N ARG A 81 4.81 8.50 8.66
CA ARG A 81 4.92 7.29 7.84
C ARG A 81 5.07 6.03 8.68
N ARG A 82 5.91 6.06 9.73
CA ARG A 82 6.12 4.91 10.63
C ARG A 82 4.88 4.48 11.41
N THR A 83 3.97 5.42 11.67
CA THR A 83 2.82 5.18 12.54
C THR A 83 1.48 5.12 11.80
N LYS A 84 1.35 5.83 10.68
CA LYS A 84 0.08 6.00 9.97
C LYS A 84 -0.01 5.21 8.67
N ILE A 85 1.11 4.72 8.13
CA ILE A 85 1.13 4.08 6.81
C ILE A 85 1.76 2.70 6.90
N GLY A 86 1.02 1.68 6.46
CA GLY A 86 1.53 0.35 6.20
C GLY A 86 1.86 0.20 4.72
N PHE A 87 3.01 -0.38 4.39
CA PHE A 87 3.41 -0.61 3.00
C PHE A 87 3.45 -2.09 2.68
N VAL A 88 2.87 -2.45 1.54
CA VAL A 88 2.99 -3.77 0.91
C VAL A 88 3.51 -3.55 -0.51
N PHE A 89 4.62 -4.18 -0.86
CA PHE A 89 5.29 -4.03 -2.15
C PHE A 89 5.26 -5.33 -2.95
N GLN A 90 5.41 -5.23 -4.24
CA GLN A 90 5.55 -6.35 -5.16
C GLN A 90 6.73 -7.27 -4.78
N LYS A 91 7.88 -6.69 -4.42
CA LYS A 91 9.06 -7.42 -3.92
C LYS A 91 9.01 -7.46 -2.40
N PHE A 92 8.22 -8.18 -1.77
CA PHE A 92 8.02 -8.37 -0.32
C PHE A 92 8.83 -7.48 0.63
N ASN A 93 10.07 -7.14 0.28
CA ASN A 93 11.03 -6.31 1.02
C ASN A 93 11.23 -6.78 2.48
N LEU A 94 11.26 -8.11 2.67
CA LEU A 94 11.60 -8.72 3.94
C LEU A 94 13.12 -8.66 4.15
N LEU A 95 13.53 -8.52 5.41
CA LEU A 95 14.92 -8.62 5.82
C LEU A 95 15.32 -10.11 5.86
N PRO A 96 16.24 -10.56 5.00
CA PRO A 96 16.50 -11.99 4.82
C PRO A 96 17.19 -12.65 6.03
N THR A 97 17.80 -11.84 6.89
CA THR A 97 18.48 -12.29 8.12
C THR A 97 17.52 -12.50 9.29
N LEU A 98 16.33 -11.93 9.24
CA LEU A 98 15.31 -12.05 10.27
C LEU A 98 14.31 -13.15 9.93
N THR A 99 13.72 -13.74 10.97
CA THR A 99 12.55 -14.62 10.84
C THR A 99 11.31 -13.83 10.40
N ALA A 100 10.21 -14.51 10.11
CA ALA A 100 8.92 -13.87 9.85
C ALA A 100 8.49 -12.99 11.03
N GLU A 101 8.58 -13.51 12.25
CA GLU A 101 8.30 -12.76 13.48
C GLU A 101 9.19 -11.52 13.59
N GLY A 102 10.51 -11.67 13.43
CA GLY A 102 11.46 -10.54 13.47
C GLY A 102 11.18 -9.47 12.41
N ASN A 103 10.71 -9.86 11.22
CA ASN A 103 10.28 -8.93 10.18
C ASN A 103 9.01 -8.15 10.57
N ILE A 104 8.12 -8.74 11.36
CA ILE A 104 6.93 -8.07 11.87
C ILE A 104 7.29 -7.16 13.07
N GLU A 105 8.11 -7.66 13.99
CA GLU A 105 8.50 -6.93 15.20
C GLU A 105 9.30 -5.67 14.88
N ILE A 106 10.23 -5.72 13.91
CA ILE A 106 11.04 -4.55 13.55
C ILE A 106 10.19 -3.35 13.13
N ALA A 107 9.01 -3.56 12.55
CA ALA A 107 8.10 -2.46 12.21
C ALA A 107 7.55 -1.77 13.47
N ARG A 108 7.33 -2.52 14.55
CA ARG A 108 6.90 -1.99 15.85
C ARG A 108 8.03 -1.20 16.51
N ASP A 109 9.24 -1.77 16.50
CA ASP A 109 10.43 -1.11 17.07
C ASP A 109 10.69 0.24 16.39
N ILE A 110 10.66 0.26 15.05
CA ILE A 110 10.82 1.48 14.25
C ILE A 110 9.72 2.50 14.57
N SER A 111 8.48 2.06 14.83
CA SER A 111 7.37 2.96 15.18
C SER A 111 7.47 3.54 16.59
N GLY A 112 8.35 3.01 17.43
CA GLY A 112 8.52 3.38 18.83
C GLY A 112 7.44 2.80 19.75
N GLN A 113 6.68 1.81 19.29
CA GLN A 113 5.71 1.09 20.12
C GLN A 113 6.47 0.10 21.01
N LYS A 114 6.43 0.36 22.33
CA LYS A 114 7.08 -0.51 23.33
C LYS A 114 6.43 -1.88 23.36
N GLU A 115 7.26 -2.90 23.62
CA GLU A 115 6.78 -4.25 23.91
C GLU A 115 5.81 -4.26 25.09
N GLY A 116 4.78 -5.10 24.98
CA GLY A 116 3.80 -5.35 26.04
C GLY A 116 2.91 -6.52 25.64
N ALA A 117 2.15 -7.07 26.59
CA ALA A 117 1.23 -8.17 26.34
C ALA A 117 0.32 -7.91 25.12
N THR A 118 -0.25 -6.73 25.05
CA THR A 118 -1.08 -6.26 23.92
C THR A 118 -0.37 -6.28 22.56
N GLY A 119 0.94 -6.12 22.53
CA GLY A 119 1.71 -6.18 21.29
C GLY A 119 1.83 -7.60 20.75
N ARG A 120 2.12 -8.58 21.61
CA ARG A 120 2.19 -9.99 21.23
C ARG A 120 0.82 -10.55 20.82
N GLU A 121 -0.23 -10.23 21.55
CA GLU A 121 -1.61 -10.60 21.19
C GLU A 121 -2.00 -10.05 19.81
N ARG A 122 -1.56 -8.84 19.48
CA ARG A 122 -1.81 -8.24 18.15
C ARG A 122 -1.06 -8.98 17.04
N ILE A 123 0.22 -9.31 17.24
CA ILE A 123 0.98 -10.10 16.27
C ILE A 123 0.26 -11.43 16.06
N HIS A 124 -0.10 -12.12 17.12
CA HIS A 124 -0.81 -13.40 17.05
C HIS A 124 -2.12 -13.29 16.26
N ARG A 125 -2.98 -12.34 16.60
CA ARG A 125 -4.25 -12.11 15.88
C ARG A 125 -4.05 -11.84 14.38
N ILE A 126 -3.04 -11.02 14.03
CA ILE A 126 -2.77 -10.70 12.61
C ILE A 126 -2.20 -11.93 11.89
N THR A 127 -1.31 -12.67 12.51
CA THR A 127 -0.68 -13.85 11.89
C THR A 127 -1.67 -15.01 11.74
N GLU A 128 -2.61 -15.18 12.66
CA GLU A 128 -3.75 -16.09 12.50
C GLU A 128 -4.67 -15.67 11.35
N LEU A 129 -5.06 -14.37 11.30
CA LEU A 129 -5.89 -13.83 10.22
C LEU A 129 -5.25 -14.09 8.84
N LEU A 130 -3.92 -14.00 8.76
CA LEU A 130 -3.15 -14.14 7.53
C LEU A 130 -2.66 -15.59 7.29
N GLY A 131 -2.95 -16.53 8.18
CA GLY A 131 -2.58 -17.94 8.06
C GLY A 131 -1.07 -18.17 7.98
N ILE A 132 -0.28 -17.46 8.80
CA ILE A 132 1.19 -17.55 8.86
C ILE A 132 1.73 -17.81 10.27
N ASP A 133 0.86 -18.09 11.21
CA ASP A 133 1.20 -18.37 12.61
C ASP A 133 2.22 -19.52 12.75
N GLN A 134 2.11 -20.55 11.89
CA GLN A 134 3.02 -21.71 11.85
C GLN A 134 4.38 -21.38 11.17
N ARG A 135 4.56 -20.19 10.63
CA ARG A 135 5.75 -19.77 9.87
C ARG A 135 6.60 -18.72 10.58
N LEU A 136 6.22 -18.31 11.77
CA LEU A 136 6.85 -17.18 12.49
C LEU A 136 8.36 -17.36 12.71
N GLN A 137 8.83 -18.59 12.91
CA GLN A 137 10.25 -18.89 13.13
C GLN A 137 11.05 -19.12 11.83
N HIS A 138 10.39 -19.14 10.66
CA HIS A 138 11.05 -19.35 9.37
C HIS A 138 11.63 -18.04 8.85
N ARG A 139 12.76 -18.14 8.13
CA ARG A 139 13.35 -17.02 7.38
C ARG A 139 12.75 -16.94 5.99
N PRO A 140 12.84 -15.78 5.31
CA PRO A 140 12.29 -15.61 3.96
C PRO A 140 12.73 -16.70 2.96
N ALA A 141 13.97 -17.16 3.03
CA ALA A 141 14.49 -18.21 2.15
C ALA A 141 13.82 -19.59 2.35
N GLU A 142 13.12 -19.79 3.47
CA GLU A 142 12.44 -21.04 3.85
C GLU A 142 10.92 -20.97 3.57
N MET A 143 10.47 -19.89 2.91
CA MET A 143 9.06 -19.56 2.73
C MET A 143 8.74 -19.40 1.24
N SER A 144 7.54 -19.83 0.84
CA SER A 144 6.99 -19.54 -0.49
C SER A 144 6.78 -18.03 -0.71
N GLY A 145 6.67 -17.60 -1.95
CA GLY A 145 6.38 -16.19 -2.27
C GLY A 145 5.09 -15.70 -1.64
N GLY A 146 4.04 -16.52 -1.65
CA GLY A 146 2.77 -16.21 -0.99
C GLY A 146 2.90 -16.06 0.53
N GLU A 147 3.68 -16.94 1.19
CA GLU A 147 3.96 -16.82 2.63
C GLU A 147 4.75 -15.54 2.94
N GLN A 148 5.79 -15.24 2.13
CA GLN A 148 6.55 -14.00 2.29
C GLN A 148 5.68 -12.76 2.14
N GLN A 149 4.76 -12.74 1.17
CA GLN A 149 3.84 -11.62 0.99
C GLN A 149 2.87 -11.46 2.16
N ARG A 150 2.36 -12.57 2.73
CA ARG A 150 1.54 -12.52 3.94
C ARG A 150 2.31 -12.01 5.15
N VAL A 151 3.59 -12.33 5.29
CA VAL A 151 4.48 -11.70 6.31
C VAL A 151 4.65 -10.20 6.07
N ALA A 152 4.83 -9.77 4.81
CA ALA A 152 4.91 -8.36 4.47
C ALA A 152 3.59 -7.62 4.79
N LEU A 153 2.44 -8.28 4.58
CA LEU A 153 1.13 -7.76 4.96
C LEU A 153 0.98 -7.67 6.50
N ALA A 154 1.40 -8.70 7.25
CA ALA A 154 1.41 -8.67 8.71
C ALA A 154 2.27 -7.51 9.24
N ARG A 155 3.47 -7.33 8.69
CA ARG A 155 4.35 -6.21 9.00
C ARG A 155 3.69 -4.85 8.74
N ALA A 156 2.93 -4.72 7.65
CA ALA A 156 2.21 -3.50 7.33
C ALA A 156 1.08 -3.20 8.34
N LEU A 157 0.39 -4.23 8.83
CA LEU A 157 -0.79 -4.11 9.71
C LEU A 157 -0.46 -3.98 11.19
N VAL A 158 0.70 -4.46 11.64
CA VAL A 158 1.00 -4.62 13.08
C VAL A 158 0.91 -3.33 13.89
N ASN A 159 1.20 -2.18 13.27
CA ASN A 159 1.11 -0.87 13.91
C ASN A 159 -0.27 -0.23 13.84
N GLN A 160 -1.30 -0.93 13.33
CA GLN A 160 -2.65 -0.38 13.10
C GLN A 160 -2.58 0.94 12.31
N PRO A 161 -1.99 0.92 11.11
CA PRO A 161 -1.84 2.13 10.35
C PRO A 161 -3.20 2.72 9.98
N ALA A 162 -3.25 4.02 9.76
CA ALA A 162 -4.45 4.66 9.23
C ALA A 162 -4.81 4.10 7.85
N ILE A 163 -3.77 3.80 7.04
CA ILE A 163 -3.93 3.23 5.70
C ILE A 163 -2.85 2.21 5.37
N VAL A 164 -3.23 1.16 4.64
CA VAL A 164 -2.32 0.27 3.92
C VAL A 164 -2.22 0.70 2.46
N LEU A 165 -1.02 1.00 2.02
CA LEU A 165 -0.67 1.25 0.63
C LEU A 165 -0.05 -0.02 0.05
N ALA A 166 -0.66 -0.59 -0.99
CA ALA A 166 -0.21 -1.81 -1.65
C ALA A 166 0.18 -1.55 -3.12
N ASP A 167 1.45 -1.76 -3.45
CA ASP A 167 2.01 -1.59 -4.79
C ASP A 167 2.20 -2.96 -5.44
N GLU A 168 1.31 -3.31 -6.39
CA GLU A 168 1.33 -4.57 -7.12
C GLU A 168 1.52 -5.79 -6.19
N PRO A 169 0.69 -5.97 -5.14
CA PRO A 169 0.97 -6.92 -4.06
C PRO A 169 1.00 -8.38 -4.51
N THR A 170 0.54 -8.68 -5.72
CA THR A 170 0.49 -10.03 -6.29
C THR A 170 1.36 -10.20 -7.54
N GLY A 171 2.08 -9.17 -7.97
CA GLY A 171 2.80 -9.16 -9.24
C GLY A 171 3.94 -10.19 -9.35
N ASN A 172 4.39 -10.80 -8.25
CA ASN A 172 5.42 -11.84 -8.21
C ASN A 172 4.89 -13.21 -7.73
N LEU A 173 3.57 -13.40 -7.72
CA LEU A 173 2.91 -14.61 -7.23
C LEU A 173 2.22 -15.36 -8.37
N ASP A 174 2.07 -16.67 -8.22
CA ASP A 174 1.17 -17.45 -9.04
C ASP A 174 -0.30 -17.11 -8.76
N THR A 175 -1.21 -17.57 -9.60
CA THR A 175 -2.63 -17.25 -9.51
C THR A 175 -3.24 -17.66 -8.17
N GLN A 176 -2.92 -18.85 -7.66
CA GLN A 176 -3.47 -19.34 -6.38
C GLN A 176 -3.01 -18.50 -5.20
N ASN A 177 -1.70 -18.21 -5.10
CA ASN A 177 -1.16 -17.36 -4.04
C ASN A 177 -1.64 -15.92 -4.17
N SER A 178 -1.84 -15.42 -5.39
CA SER A 178 -2.42 -14.10 -5.64
C SER A 178 -3.81 -13.97 -5.04
N GLU A 179 -4.69 -14.93 -5.31
CA GLU A 179 -6.06 -14.94 -4.77
C GLU A 179 -6.07 -15.01 -3.24
N ILE A 180 -5.19 -15.83 -2.65
CA ILE A 180 -5.06 -15.91 -1.20
C ILE A 180 -4.65 -14.55 -0.61
N VAL A 181 -3.64 -13.89 -1.17
CA VAL A 181 -3.14 -12.58 -0.67
C VAL A 181 -4.21 -11.49 -0.83
N LEU A 182 -4.91 -11.43 -1.96
CA LEU A 182 -5.98 -10.47 -2.19
C LEU A 182 -7.16 -10.69 -1.23
N THR A 183 -7.56 -11.95 -1.02
CA THR A 183 -8.57 -12.32 -0.03
C THR A 183 -8.13 -11.88 1.38
N MET A 184 -6.87 -12.06 1.77
CA MET A 184 -6.35 -11.63 3.08
C MET A 184 -6.33 -10.10 3.20
N LEU A 185 -6.01 -9.39 2.13
CA LEU A 185 -6.09 -7.93 2.09
C LEU A 185 -7.56 -7.47 2.29
N ARG A 186 -8.50 -8.11 1.59
CA ARG A 186 -9.94 -7.84 1.74
C ARG A 186 -10.45 -8.16 3.15
N ARG A 187 -10.05 -9.29 3.72
CA ARG A 187 -10.38 -9.63 5.11
C ARG A 187 -9.82 -8.62 6.11
N SER A 188 -8.59 -8.15 5.94
CA SER A 188 -8.03 -7.10 6.80
C SER A 188 -8.83 -5.80 6.70
N ASN A 189 -9.34 -5.46 5.52
CA ASN A 189 -10.23 -4.31 5.34
C ASN A 189 -11.56 -4.52 6.09
N GLN A 190 -12.21 -5.67 5.92
CA GLN A 190 -13.55 -5.93 6.49
C GLN A 190 -13.51 -6.20 8.00
N GLU A 191 -12.57 -7.06 8.47
CA GLU A 191 -12.54 -7.52 9.87
C GLU A 191 -11.82 -6.55 10.80
N LEU A 192 -10.82 -5.79 10.27
CA LEU A 192 -10.06 -4.80 11.04
C LEU A 192 -10.49 -3.35 10.76
N GLY A 193 -11.40 -3.12 9.81
CA GLY A 193 -11.78 -1.78 9.36
C GLY A 193 -10.63 -1.02 8.69
N GLN A 194 -9.66 -1.75 8.11
CA GLN A 194 -8.45 -1.18 7.54
C GLN A 194 -8.75 -0.45 6.24
N THR A 195 -8.34 0.81 6.12
CA THR A 195 -8.37 1.52 4.84
C THR A 195 -7.24 0.98 3.94
N VAL A 196 -7.55 0.65 2.71
CA VAL A 196 -6.59 0.10 1.74
C VAL A 196 -6.62 0.92 0.45
N LEU A 197 -5.44 1.27 -0.05
CA LEU A 197 -5.27 1.77 -1.40
C LEU A 197 -4.26 0.87 -2.12
N MET A 198 -4.72 0.17 -3.13
CA MET A 198 -3.91 -0.75 -3.93
C MET A 198 -3.72 -0.18 -5.34
N ILE A 199 -2.50 -0.25 -5.84
CA ILE A 199 -2.25 -0.03 -7.26
C ILE A 199 -1.96 -1.37 -7.93
N THR A 200 -2.55 -1.59 -9.08
CA THR A 200 -2.35 -2.81 -9.87
C THR A 200 -2.60 -2.59 -11.35
N HIS A 201 -2.01 -3.44 -12.16
CA HIS A 201 -2.31 -3.55 -13.59
C HIS A 201 -3.13 -4.81 -13.91
N ASN A 202 -3.50 -5.62 -12.89
CA ASN A 202 -4.30 -6.83 -13.03
C ASN A 202 -5.78 -6.52 -12.74
N PRO A 203 -6.71 -6.76 -13.71
CA PRO A 203 -8.14 -6.54 -13.54
C PRO A 203 -8.78 -7.38 -12.43
N GLU A 204 -8.37 -8.65 -12.30
CA GLU A 204 -8.89 -9.55 -11.25
C GLU A 204 -8.53 -9.02 -9.86
N ALA A 205 -7.28 -8.56 -9.69
CA ALA A 205 -6.87 -7.93 -8.43
C ALA A 205 -7.66 -6.64 -8.15
N ALA A 206 -7.92 -5.84 -9.18
CA ALA A 206 -8.68 -4.60 -9.04
C ALA A 206 -10.12 -4.83 -8.54
N ALA A 207 -10.75 -5.94 -8.91
CA ALA A 207 -12.11 -6.31 -8.51
C ALA A 207 -12.27 -6.58 -7.00
N HIS A 208 -11.19 -6.70 -6.24
CA HIS A 208 -11.24 -6.81 -4.77
C HIS A 208 -11.52 -5.47 -4.06
N GLY A 209 -11.37 -4.33 -4.76
CA GLY A 209 -11.68 -2.99 -4.21
C GLY A 209 -13.17 -2.68 -4.20
N ASP A 210 -13.58 -1.76 -3.34
CA ASP A 210 -14.95 -1.21 -3.33
C ASP A 210 -15.15 -0.23 -4.49
N ARG A 211 -14.05 0.36 -4.99
CA ARG A 211 -14.04 1.34 -6.06
C ARG A 211 -12.72 1.30 -6.83
N VAL A 212 -12.83 1.48 -8.14
CA VAL A 212 -11.68 1.53 -9.06
C VAL A 212 -11.48 2.95 -9.57
N ILE A 213 -10.24 3.43 -9.52
CA ILE A 213 -9.81 4.71 -10.08
C ILE A 213 -8.90 4.43 -11.27
N HIS A 214 -9.20 5.01 -12.41
CA HIS A 214 -8.42 4.85 -13.64
C HIS A 214 -7.42 5.99 -13.80
N MET A 215 -6.14 5.63 -14.01
CA MET A 215 -5.08 6.60 -14.28
C MET A 215 -4.47 6.39 -15.65
N ARG A 216 -4.33 7.51 -16.39
CA ARG A 216 -3.66 7.54 -17.69
C ARG A 216 -2.87 8.85 -17.85
N ASP A 217 -1.64 8.76 -18.37
CA ASP A 217 -0.77 9.91 -18.68
C ASP A 217 -0.65 10.93 -17.54
N GLY A 218 -0.58 10.45 -16.30
CA GLY A 218 -0.42 11.29 -15.11
C GLY A 218 -1.71 11.94 -14.58
N ALA A 219 -2.87 11.56 -15.09
CA ALA A 219 -4.17 12.07 -14.67
C ALA A 219 -5.16 10.95 -14.33
N ILE A 220 -6.18 11.26 -13.52
CA ILE A 220 -7.35 10.40 -13.35
C ILE A 220 -8.27 10.61 -14.53
N VAL A 221 -8.76 9.52 -15.12
CA VAL A 221 -9.64 9.52 -16.26
C VAL A 221 -10.92 8.74 -15.97
N PRO A 222 -12.06 9.05 -16.61
CA PRO A 222 -13.25 8.22 -16.57
C PRO A 222 -12.98 6.80 -17.09
N ALA A 223 -13.68 5.81 -16.54
CA ALA A 223 -13.51 4.39 -16.90
C ALA A 223 -13.71 4.14 -18.42
N GLU A 224 -14.64 4.87 -19.05
CA GLU A 224 -14.97 4.77 -20.48
C GLU A 224 -13.78 5.18 -21.37
N GLN A 225 -12.83 5.96 -20.86
CA GLN A 225 -11.62 6.38 -21.58
C GLN A 225 -10.47 5.38 -21.45
N ASP A 226 -10.68 4.28 -20.70
CA ASP A 226 -9.71 3.21 -20.54
C ASP A 226 -10.30 1.85 -20.95
N PRO A 227 -10.37 1.53 -22.27
CA PRO A 227 -11.04 0.34 -22.79
C PRO A 227 -10.50 -0.98 -22.24
N GLN A 228 -9.25 -1.02 -21.79
CA GLN A 228 -8.63 -2.20 -21.21
C GLN A 228 -9.28 -2.58 -19.86
N TRP A 229 -10.00 -1.65 -19.22
CA TRP A 229 -10.58 -1.78 -17.90
C TRP A 229 -12.12 -1.66 -17.89
N ALA A 230 -12.75 -1.63 -19.09
CA ALA A 230 -14.20 -1.44 -19.24
C ALA A 230 -15.05 -2.54 -18.56
N PHE A 231 -14.45 -3.67 -18.19
CA PHE A 231 -15.13 -4.80 -17.53
C PHE A 231 -15.02 -4.75 -15.99
N VAL A 232 -14.28 -3.84 -15.43
CA VAL A 232 -14.15 -3.64 -13.97
C VAL A 232 -15.05 -2.47 -13.57
N GLN A 233 -16.35 -2.62 -13.79
CA GLN A 233 -17.38 -1.71 -13.29
C GLN A 233 -18.04 -2.36 -12.06
N HIS A 234 -18.07 -1.65 -10.97
CA HIS A 234 -18.86 -1.96 -9.78
C HIS A 234 -19.94 -0.90 -9.61
#